data_8eb94b2a4e0bf637f2be940e1af195e1
#
_entry.id   8eb94b2a4e0bf637f2be940e1af195e1
#
_cell.length_a   1.000
_cell.length_b   1.000
_cell.length_c   1.000
_cell.angle_alpha   90.00
_cell.angle_beta   90.00
_cell.angle_gamma   90.00
#
_symmetry.space_group_name_H-M   'P 1'
#
loop_
_entity.id
_entity.type
_entity.pdbx_description
1 polymer ?
#
loop_
_entity_poly.entity_id
_entity_poly.type
_entity_poly.pdbx_seq_one_letter_code
_entity_poly.pdbx_strand_id
1 'polypeptide(L)'
;EAEKKNTLLVINLDNLVVGDKLYFNSGRSTPASVRKLTRDRALAIARSKGIAAYTNPGLNPAYPKGTSCCNDASVFDNAGIPVLSVEATNWSLGKKDGYQQRSKSASFPQGTSWHDVQLDNQQYIDHALPGRIEHRGREVVKVMLPLVKELAKVEKKS
;
A
#
# COMPACT_ATOMS: atom_id res chain seq x y z
N GLU A 1 21.50 -5.32 -15.38
CA GLU A 1 20.51 -5.36 -16.50
C GLU A 1 19.75 -6.69 -16.60
N ALA A 2 20.40 -7.85 -16.38
CA ALA A 2 19.75 -9.17 -16.44
C ALA A 2 18.65 -9.30 -15.37
N GLU A 3 18.89 -8.87 -14.14
CA GLU A 3 17.92 -8.90 -13.04
C GLU A 3 16.68 -8.04 -13.36
N LYS A 4 16.87 -6.86 -13.96
CA LYS A 4 15.77 -6.00 -14.39
C LYS A 4 14.85 -6.69 -15.40
N LYS A 5 15.42 -7.38 -16.38
CA LYS A 5 14.65 -8.11 -17.40
C LYS A 5 13.83 -9.27 -16.82
N ASN A 6 14.31 -9.85 -15.73
CA ASN A 6 13.67 -10.99 -15.07
C ASN A 6 12.72 -10.59 -13.95
N THR A 7 12.65 -9.30 -13.57
CA THR A 7 11.75 -8.80 -12.54
C THR A 7 10.42 -8.42 -13.19
N LEU A 8 9.39 -9.20 -12.92
CA LEU A 8 8.04 -8.97 -13.48
C LEU A 8 7.25 -7.92 -12.68
N LEU A 9 7.47 -7.87 -11.38
CA LEU A 9 6.75 -6.99 -10.44
C LEU A 9 7.56 -6.82 -9.16
N VAL A 10 7.57 -5.62 -8.63
CA VAL A 10 7.97 -5.33 -7.25
C VAL A 10 6.72 -5.06 -6.42
N ILE A 11 6.60 -5.74 -5.30
CA ILE A 11 5.55 -5.49 -4.31
C ILE A 11 6.21 -4.80 -3.11
N ASN A 12 5.83 -3.55 -2.89
CA ASN A 12 6.29 -2.77 -1.75
C ASN A 12 5.22 -2.75 -0.66
N LEU A 13 5.59 -3.19 0.52
CA LEU A 13 4.75 -3.14 1.72
C LEU A 13 5.35 -2.10 2.67
N ASP A 14 4.73 -0.94 2.76
CA ASP A 14 5.29 0.19 3.48
C ASP A 14 4.27 0.85 4.39
N ASN A 15 4.69 1.20 5.61
CA ASN A 15 3.89 1.97 6.55
C ASN A 15 2.44 1.45 6.76
N LEU A 16 2.30 0.16 7.02
CA LEU A 16 1.01 -0.54 6.97
C LEU A 16 0.07 -0.27 8.15
N VAL A 17 0.46 0.50 9.17
CA VAL A 17 -0.24 0.47 10.45
C VAL A 17 -1.02 1.75 10.76
N VAL A 18 -0.35 2.89 10.88
CA VAL A 18 -0.92 4.09 11.52
C VAL A 18 -1.98 4.78 10.67
N GLY A 19 -1.84 4.80 9.36
CA GLY A 19 -2.78 5.46 8.46
C GLY A 19 -4.22 4.96 8.58
N ASP A 20 -5.18 5.83 8.39
CA ASP A 20 -6.61 5.52 8.56
C ASP A 20 -7.11 4.47 7.58
N LYS A 21 -6.55 4.43 6.37
CA LYS A 21 -7.06 3.62 5.26
C LYS A 21 -5.94 2.81 4.62
N LEU A 22 -6.27 1.59 4.20
CA LEU A 22 -5.39 0.73 3.42
C LEU A 22 -5.52 1.08 1.93
N TYR A 23 -4.39 1.31 1.27
CA TYR A 23 -4.32 1.62 -0.15
C TYR A 23 -3.50 0.61 -0.93
N PHE A 24 -3.96 0.35 -2.15
CA PHE A 24 -3.24 -0.38 -3.18
C PHE A 24 -3.04 0.57 -4.36
N ASN A 25 -1.78 0.87 -4.67
CA ASN A 25 -1.40 1.79 -5.75
C ASN A 25 -0.41 1.12 -6.69
N SER A 26 -0.37 1.57 -7.93
CA SER A 26 0.64 1.14 -8.91
C SER A 26 1.74 2.17 -9.04
N GLY A 27 2.89 1.76 -9.56
CA GLY A 27 3.86 2.69 -10.10
C GLY A 27 3.30 3.48 -11.29
N ARG A 28 3.84 4.64 -11.56
CA ARG A 28 3.44 5.49 -12.69
C ARG A 28 3.81 4.85 -14.03
N SER A 29 4.94 4.15 -14.09
CA SER A 29 5.42 3.43 -15.27
C SER A 29 4.77 2.05 -15.44
N THR A 30 4.04 1.55 -14.43
CA THR A 30 3.41 0.23 -14.48
C THR A 30 2.40 0.16 -15.62
N PRO A 31 2.53 -0.80 -16.56
CA PRO A 31 1.61 -0.96 -17.70
C PRO A 31 0.17 -1.22 -17.24
N ALA A 32 -0.82 -0.78 -18.04
CA ALA A 32 -2.24 -0.93 -17.71
C ALA A 32 -2.64 -2.41 -17.51
N SER A 33 -2.11 -3.33 -18.32
CA SER A 33 -2.33 -4.77 -18.17
C SER A 33 -1.85 -5.29 -16.82
N VAL A 34 -0.67 -4.86 -16.38
CA VAL A 34 -0.11 -5.24 -15.07
C VAL A 34 -0.91 -4.60 -13.92
N ARG A 35 -1.33 -3.33 -14.05
CA ARG A 35 -2.20 -2.68 -13.04
C ARG A 35 -3.48 -3.47 -12.83
N LYS A 36 -4.09 -3.97 -13.90
CA LYS A 36 -5.32 -4.78 -13.82
C LYS A 36 -5.10 -6.08 -13.04
N LEU A 37 -3.97 -6.76 -13.28
CA LEU A 37 -3.63 -8.03 -12.62
C LEU A 37 -3.13 -7.86 -11.18
N THR A 38 -2.71 -6.68 -10.79
CA THR A 38 -2.12 -6.41 -9.48
C THR A 38 -3.02 -5.52 -8.63
N ARG A 39 -2.96 -4.19 -8.78
CA ARG A 39 -3.74 -3.22 -8.02
C ARG A 39 -5.25 -3.49 -8.08
N ASP A 40 -5.81 -3.60 -9.28
CA ASP A 40 -7.25 -3.74 -9.44
C ASP A 40 -7.73 -5.10 -8.91
N ARG A 41 -6.90 -6.14 -9.08
CA ARG A 41 -7.16 -7.46 -8.53
C ARG A 41 -7.07 -7.47 -7.00
N ALA A 42 -6.08 -6.81 -6.40
CA ALA A 42 -5.98 -6.64 -4.94
C ALA A 42 -7.23 -5.97 -4.36
N LEU A 43 -7.70 -4.89 -5.00
CA LEU A 43 -8.94 -4.20 -4.59
C LEU A 43 -10.18 -5.11 -4.74
N ALA A 44 -10.25 -5.94 -5.76
CA ALA A 44 -11.34 -6.91 -5.94
C ALA A 44 -11.31 -8.00 -4.85
N ILE A 45 -10.11 -8.53 -4.52
CA ILE A 45 -9.94 -9.49 -3.41
C ILE A 45 -10.32 -8.86 -2.08
N ALA A 46 -9.88 -7.65 -1.79
CA ALA A 46 -10.25 -6.92 -0.57
C ALA A 46 -11.77 -6.80 -0.44
N ARG A 47 -12.42 -6.35 -1.51
CA ARG A 47 -13.88 -6.22 -1.55
C ARG A 47 -14.60 -7.54 -1.29
N SER A 48 -14.15 -8.64 -1.91
CA SER A 48 -14.75 -9.98 -1.72
C SER A 48 -14.61 -10.50 -0.29
N LYS A 49 -13.69 -9.92 0.50
CA LYS A 49 -13.43 -10.27 1.90
C LYS A 49 -13.98 -9.26 2.90
N GLY A 50 -14.73 -8.26 2.43
CA GLY A 50 -15.26 -7.19 3.28
C GLY A 50 -14.17 -6.25 3.85
N ILE A 51 -12.98 -6.22 3.25
CA ILE A 51 -11.87 -5.36 3.66
C ILE A 51 -12.00 -4.02 2.93
N ALA A 52 -12.05 -2.93 3.70
CA ALA A 52 -12.07 -1.58 3.18
C ALA A 52 -10.67 -1.20 2.63
N ALA A 53 -10.54 -1.23 1.32
CA ALA A 53 -9.31 -0.90 0.62
C ALA A 53 -9.57 0.11 -0.50
N TYR A 54 -8.59 0.96 -0.76
CA TYR A 54 -8.71 2.11 -1.64
C TYR A 54 -7.54 2.18 -2.62
N THR A 55 -7.63 3.12 -3.54
CA THR A 55 -6.51 3.58 -4.35
C THR A 55 -6.43 5.11 -4.28
N ASN A 56 -5.27 5.67 -4.50
CA ASN A 56 -5.07 7.11 -4.57
C ASN A 56 -6.13 7.77 -5.46
N PRO A 57 -6.94 8.72 -4.94
CA PRO A 57 -8.00 9.37 -5.70
C PRO A 57 -7.49 10.33 -6.78
N GLY A 58 -6.19 10.67 -6.78
CA GLY A 58 -5.61 11.59 -7.75
C GLY A 58 -5.89 13.07 -7.46
N LEU A 59 -6.03 13.44 -6.20
CA LEU A 59 -6.23 14.84 -5.79
C LEU A 59 -5.01 15.73 -6.04
N ASN A 60 -3.82 15.13 -6.08
CA ASN A 60 -2.59 15.80 -6.46
C ASN A 60 -2.27 15.47 -7.92
N PRO A 61 -2.19 16.46 -8.84
CA PRO A 61 -1.87 16.21 -10.25
C PRO A 61 -0.52 15.52 -10.48
N ALA A 62 0.45 15.69 -9.57
CA ALA A 62 1.74 15.00 -9.64
C ALA A 62 1.62 13.48 -9.43
N TYR A 63 0.54 13.04 -8.77
CA TYR A 63 0.25 11.64 -8.46
C TYR A 63 -1.12 11.26 -8.99
N PRO A 64 -1.23 10.91 -10.27
CA PRO A 64 -2.49 10.56 -10.90
C PRO A 64 -3.22 9.44 -10.16
N LYS A 65 -4.53 9.39 -10.33
CA LYS A 65 -5.38 8.38 -9.69
C LYS A 65 -4.78 6.96 -9.81
N GLY A 66 -4.71 6.29 -8.68
CA GLY A 66 -4.22 4.91 -8.60
C GLY A 66 -2.71 4.75 -8.64
N THR A 67 -1.94 5.84 -8.56
CA THR A 67 -0.47 5.76 -8.48
C THR A 67 0.02 6.01 -7.06
N SER A 68 1.15 5.39 -6.71
CA SER A 68 1.88 5.65 -5.47
C SER A 68 2.82 6.85 -5.59
N CYS A 69 3.30 7.32 -4.47
CA CYS A 69 4.35 8.34 -4.38
C CYS A 69 5.34 8.00 -3.27
N CYS A 70 6.54 8.48 -3.50
CA CYS A 70 7.46 8.88 -2.43
C CYS A 70 7.84 7.77 -1.44
N ASN A 71 7.86 6.52 -1.88
CA ASN A 71 8.29 5.36 -1.10
C ASN A 71 9.45 4.62 -1.79
N ASP A 72 9.96 3.58 -1.15
CA ASP A 72 11.10 2.80 -1.63
C ASP A 72 10.88 2.18 -3.02
N ALA A 73 9.62 1.93 -3.39
CA ALA A 73 9.28 1.43 -4.71
C ALA A 73 9.54 2.44 -5.84
N SER A 74 9.72 3.72 -5.52
CA SER A 74 9.94 4.77 -6.53
C SER A 74 11.20 4.53 -7.37
N VAL A 75 12.24 3.93 -6.80
CA VAL A 75 13.47 3.60 -7.55
C VAL A 75 13.22 2.55 -8.63
N PHE A 76 12.37 1.58 -8.36
CA PHE A 76 11.98 0.54 -9.31
C PHE A 76 11.05 1.10 -10.38
N ASP A 77 10.07 1.91 -9.99
CA ASP A 77 9.15 2.58 -10.92
C ASP A 77 9.90 3.50 -11.88
N ASN A 78 10.86 4.30 -11.40
CA ASN A 78 11.73 5.15 -12.23
C ASN A 78 12.60 4.32 -13.18
N ALA A 79 12.97 3.10 -12.79
CA ALA A 79 13.67 2.17 -13.66
C ALA A 79 12.76 1.46 -14.67
N GLY A 80 11.44 1.73 -14.66
CA GLY A 80 10.46 1.11 -15.54
C GLY A 80 10.09 -0.33 -15.14
N ILE A 81 10.35 -0.73 -13.90
CA ILE A 81 9.92 -2.01 -13.35
C ILE A 81 8.51 -1.84 -12.77
N PRO A 82 7.54 -2.69 -13.12
CA PRO A 82 6.19 -2.60 -12.58
C PRO A 82 6.16 -2.68 -11.05
N VAL A 83 5.33 -1.86 -10.42
CA VAL A 83 5.20 -1.78 -8.96
C VAL A 83 3.75 -1.93 -8.52
N LEU A 84 3.54 -2.70 -7.46
CA LEU A 84 2.38 -2.64 -6.59
C LEU A 84 2.82 -2.12 -5.22
N SER A 85 2.32 -0.97 -4.82
CA SER A 85 2.58 -0.38 -3.50
C SER A 85 1.37 -0.58 -2.60
N VAL A 86 1.61 -1.08 -1.40
CA VAL A 86 0.61 -1.31 -0.35
C VAL A 86 0.99 -0.47 0.85
N GLU A 87 0.11 0.43 1.25
CA GLU A 87 0.40 1.39 2.32
C GLU A 87 -0.86 1.74 3.12
N ALA A 88 -0.69 2.07 4.40
CA ALA A 88 -1.73 2.68 5.20
C ALA A 88 -1.48 4.17 5.31
N THR A 89 -2.41 4.98 4.79
CA THR A 89 -2.29 6.44 4.73
C THR A 89 -3.69 7.08 4.70
N ASN A 90 -3.79 8.34 4.34
CA ASN A 90 -5.06 8.99 4.09
C ASN A 90 -4.96 10.03 2.96
N TRP A 91 -5.01 9.55 1.72
CA TRP A 91 -4.98 10.38 0.53
C TRP A 91 -6.13 11.40 0.43
N SER A 92 -7.16 11.28 1.27
CA SER A 92 -8.27 12.22 1.29
C SER A 92 -8.04 13.45 2.17
N LEU A 93 -6.90 13.53 2.88
CA LEU A 93 -6.59 14.65 3.79
C LEU A 93 -6.09 15.92 3.09
N GLY A 94 -5.98 15.95 1.79
CA GLY A 94 -5.60 17.19 1.10
C GLY A 94 -5.07 17.00 -0.31
N LYS A 95 -4.65 18.12 -0.90
CA LYS A 95 -4.08 18.18 -2.26
C LYS A 95 -2.67 17.59 -2.34
N LYS A 96 -2.00 17.45 -1.21
CA LYS A 96 -0.71 16.77 -1.15
C LYS A 96 -0.96 15.27 -1.19
N ASP A 97 0.04 14.54 -1.67
CA ASP A 97 0.14 13.11 -1.48
C ASP A 97 -0.39 12.76 -0.10
N GLY A 98 -1.16 11.73 -0.02
CA GLY A 98 -1.60 11.20 1.26
C GLY A 98 -0.43 10.56 1.97
N TYR A 99 0.49 11.39 2.48
CA TYR A 99 1.70 10.92 3.12
C TYR A 99 1.46 9.68 3.97
N GLN A 100 2.40 8.81 3.88
CA GLN A 100 2.48 7.55 4.58
C GLN A 100 2.08 7.69 6.05
N GLN A 101 1.31 6.73 6.56
CA GLN A 101 0.84 6.69 7.94
C GLN A 101 -0.03 7.87 8.39
N ARG A 102 -0.68 8.58 7.48
CA ARG A 102 -1.60 9.66 7.86
C ARG A 102 -2.81 9.14 8.61
N SER A 103 -2.97 9.64 9.84
CA SER A 103 -4.10 9.37 10.69
C SER A 103 -4.76 10.68 11.13
N LYS A 104 -6.07 10.65 11.33
CA LYS A 104 -6.83 11.73 11.98
C LYS A 104 -6.84 11.62 13.50
N SER A 105 -6.23 10.58 14.06
CA SER A 105 -6.17 10.39 15.50
C SER A 105 -5.45 11.55 16.18
N ALA A 106 -6.02 12.08 17.25
CA ALA A 106 -5.39 13.11 18.09
C ALA A 106 -4.07 12.62 18.73
N SER A 107 -3.87 11.30 18.83
CA SER A 107 -2.63 10.71 19.32
C SER A 107 -1.45 10.90 18.36
N PHE A 108 -1.69 11.33 17.13
CA PHE A 108 -0.66 11.64 16.16
C PHE A 108 -0.83 13.08 15.66
N PRO A 109 -0.33 14.08 16.41
CA PRO A 109 -0.59 15.50 16.10
C PRO A 109 -0.19 15.93 14.70
N GLN A 110 0.86 15.30 14.14
CA GLN A 110 1.29 15.53 12.75
C GLN A 110 0.61 14.59 11.76
N GLY A 111 -0.30 13.73 12.23
CA GLY A 111 -0.98 12.72 11.43
C GLY A 111 -0.10 11.54 11.01
N THR A 112 1.10 11.41 11.59
CA THR A 112 2.08 10.38 11.23
C THR A 112 2.97 10.02 12.42
N SER A 113 3.50 8.79 12.42
CA SER A 113 4.47 8.33 13.42
C SER A 113 5.84 8.06 12.82
N TRP A 114 5.93 7.84 11.51
CA TRP A 114 7.16 7.36 10.88
C TRP A 114 8.32 8.36 11.07
N HIS A 115 9.52 7.81 11.27
CA HIS A 115 10.75 8.53 11.59
C HIS A 115 10.74 9.29 12.94
N ASP A 116 9.72 9.09 13.77
CA ASP A 116 9.68 9.63 15.11
C ASP A 116 9.73 8.47 16.13
N VAL A 117 10.90 8.26 16.71
CA VAL A 117 11.14 7.11 17.62
C VAL A 117 10.24 7.10 18.85
N GLN A 118 9.67 8.26 19.22
CA GLN A 118 8.74 8.37 20.34
C GLN A 118 7.33 7.89 19.95
N LEU A 119 6.98 7.97 18.69
CA LEU A 119 5.67 7.62 18.15
C LEU A 119 5.69 6.32 17.34
N ASP A 120 6.82 6.03 16.66
CA ASP A 120 6.96 4.89 15.77
C ASP A 120 7.53 3.67 16.51
N ASN A 121 6.80 3.24 17.51
CA ASN A 121 7.10 2.05 18.27
C ASN A 121 5.82 1.30 18.65
N GLN A 122 5.93 0.01 18.85
CA GLN A 122 4.79 -0.87 19.11
C GLN A 122 3.99 -0.41 20.33
N GLN A 123 4.66 -0.08 21.44
CA GLN A 123 3.99 0.28 22.68
C GLN A 123 3.14 1.53 22.51
N TYR A 124 3.66 2.56 21.83
CA TYR A 124 2.90 3.78 21.56
C TYR A 124 1.74 3.53 20.62
N ILE A 125 1.97 2.80 19.54
CA ILE A 125 0.94 2.50 18.54
C ILE A 125 -0.18 1.66 19.16
N ASP A 126 0.12 0.65 19.95
CA ASP A 126 -0.88 -0.17 20.63
C ASP A 126 -1.68 0.62 21.66
N HIS A 127 -1.05 1.59 22.33
CA HIS A 127 -1.75 2.51 23.22
C HIS A 127 -2.67 3.48 22.47
N ALA A 128 -2.18 4.08 21.39
CA ALA A 128 -2.88 5.09 20.61
C ALA A 128 -3.99 4.51 19.70
N LEU A 129 -3.77 3.31 19.19
CA LEU A 129 -4.63 2.59 18.25
C LEU A 129 -4.71 1.11 18.62
N PRO A 130 -5.39 0.73 19.72
CA PRO A 130 -5.42 -0.63 20.23
C PRO A 130 -5.78 -1.68 19.17
N GLY A 131 -4.96 -2.72 19.03
CA GLY A 131 -5.16 -3.81 18.08
C GLY A 131 -4.97 -3.46 16.59
N ARG A 132 -4.55 -2.23 16.27
CA ARG A 132 -4.37 -1.78 14.89
C ARG A 132 -3.31 -2.56 14.15
N ILE A 133 -2.18 -2.85 14.78
CA ILE A 133 -1.06 -3.57 14.17
C ILE A 133 -1.54 -4.94 13.68
N GLU A 134 -2.15 -5.71 14.58
CA GLU A 134 -2.62 -7.05 14.27
C GLU A 134 -3.78 -7.06 13.27
N HIS A 135 -4.73 -6.15 13.43
CA HIS A 135 -5.87 -6.02 12.52
C HIS A 135 -5.40 -5.73 11.10
N ARG A 136 -4.53 -4.73 10.92
CA ARG A 136 -4.01 -4.32 9.62
C ARG A 136 -3.13 -5.40 9.00
N GLY A 137 -2.29 -6.05 9.79
CA GLY A 137 -1.49 -7.19 9.33
C GLY A 137 -2.37 -8.31 8.78
N ARG A 138 -3.45 -8.66 9.48
CA ARG A 138 -4.42 -9.66 9.00
C ARG A 138 -5.13 -9.23 7.70
N GLU A 139 -5.51 -7.97 7.56
CA GLU A 139 -6.13 -7.46 6.32
C GLU A 139 -5.18 -7.59 5.14
N VAL A 140 -3.93 -7.14 5.31
CA VAL A 140 -2.91 -7.20 4.26
C VAL A 140 -2.64 -8.65 3.84
N VAL A 141 -2.43 -9.56 4.79
CA VAL A 141 -2.20 -10.98 4.48
C VAL A 141 -3.39 -11.60 3.76
N LYS A 142 -4.63 -11.31 4.19
CA LYS A 142 -5.84 -11.82 3.53
C LYS A 142 -5.97 -11.38 2.08
N VAL A 143 -5.42 -10.23 1.70
CA VAL A 143 -5.44 -9.73 0.32
C VAL A 143 -4.22 -10.22 -0.45
N MET A 144 -3.03 -10.06 0.13
CA MET A 144 -1.78 -10.30 -0.59
C MET A 144 -1.49 -11.78 -0.84
N LEU A 145 -1.81 -12.66 0.11
CA LEU A 145 -1.51 -14.09 -0.06
C LEU A 145 -2.25 -14.70 -1.26
N PRO A 146 -3.57 -14.53 -1.45
CA PRO A 146 -4.24 -15.00 -2.66
C PRO A 146 -3.75 -14.29 -3.93
N LEU A 147 -3.48 -12.99 -3.89
CA LEU A 147 -2.95 -12.27 -5.04
C LEU A 147 -1.60 -12.85 -5.51
N VAL A 148 -0.66 -13.03 -4.58
CA VAL A 148 0.66 -13.59 -4.91
C VAL A 148 0.53 -15.01 -5.45
N LYS A 149 -0.34 -15.85 -4.89
CA LYS A 149 -0.61 -17.20 -5.41
C LYS A 149 -1.16 -17.17 -6.84
N GLU A 150 -2.08 -16.27 -7.14
CA GLU A 150 -2.61 -16.09 -8.51
C GLU A 150 -1.51 -15.63 -9.48
N LEU A 151 -0.70 -14.65 -9.09
CA LEU A 151 0.39 -14.14 -9.92
C LEU A 151 1.48 -15.19 -10.16
N ALA A 152 1.79 -16.00 -9.17
CA ALA A 152 2.75 -17.09 -9.26
C ALA A 152 2.18 -18.35 -9.95
N LYS A 153 0.90 -18.33 -10.37
CA LYS A 153 0.21 -19.48 -10.97
C LYS A 153 0.29 -20.76 -10.13
N VAL A 154 0.28 -20.60 -8.80
CA VAL A 154 0.25 -21.73 -7.88
C VAL A 154 -1.16 -22.30 -7.88
N GLU A 155 -1.34 -23.42 -8.57
CA GLU A 155 -2.60 -24.15 -8.57
C GLU A 155 -2.92 -24.64 -7.16
N LYS A 156 -4.20 -24.56 -6.77
CA LYS A 156 -4.65 -25.28 -5.60
C LYS A 156 -4.49 -26.78 -5.89
N LYS A 157 -3.61 -27.46 -5.15
CA LYS A 157 -3.70 -28.92 -5.08
C LYS A 157 -5.08 -29.24 -4.50
N SER A 158 -5.94 -29.77 -5.35
CA SER A 158 -7.25 -30.33 -4.98
C SER A 158 -7.11 -31.50 -4.03
#